data_ce81e9372bdb29fb8178543d0d41e1f8
#
_entry.id   ce81e9372bdb29fb8178543d0d41e1f8
#
_cell.length_a   1.000
_cell.length_b   1.000
_cell.length_c   1.000
_cell.angle_alpha   90.00
_cell.angle_beta   90.00
_cell.angle_gamma   90.00
#
_symmetry.space_group_name_H-M   'P 1'
#
loop_
_entity.id
_entity.type
_entity.pdbx_description
1 polymer ?
#
loop_
_entity_poly.entity_id
_entity_poly.type
_entity_poly.pdbx_seq_one_letter_code
_entity_poly.pdbx_strand_id
1 'polypeptide(L)'
;ELERLKVLARKLGLDGRVSWKGALAQKEVLEHYRGADIFALACRITANGDRDGLPNVLVEAASQRLACVSTDISGVPELLSPEETGLLVPTENPIALAQALERLIRDPMLRARLGDAAERRVRSNFDHTASIGQLKQLFQQEWRAAE
;
A
#
# COMPACT_ATOMS: atom_id res chain seq x y z
N GLU A 1 -20.20 6.92 -5.47
CA GLU A 1 -18.81 7.36 -5.60
C GLU A 1 -18.22 7.03 -6.99
N LEU A 2 -18.37 5.82 -7.52
CA LEU A 2 -17.82 5.41 -8.82
C LEU A 2 -18.25 6.35 -9.96
N GLU A 3 -19.54 6.70 -10.06
CA GLU A 3 -20.03 7.60 -11.10
C GLU A 3 -19.43 9.01 -10.99
N ARG A 4 -19.22 9.50 -9.76
CA ARG A 4 -18.53 10.77 -9.52
C ARG A 4 -17.09 10.74 -10.04
N LEU A 5 -16.36 9.63 -9.79
CA LEU A 5 -15.00 9.45 -10.27
C LEU A 5 -14.94 9.36 -11.80
N LYS A 6 -15.88 8.66 -12.43
CA LYS A 6 -15.98 8.60 -13.89
C LYS A 6 -16.24 9.96 -14.53
N VAL A 7 -17.12 10.75 -13.92
CA VAL A 7 -17.37 12.13 -14.36
C VAL A 7 -16.12 12.99 -14.23
N LEU A 8 -15.39 12.86 -13.13
CA LEU A 8 -14.13 13.57 -12.91
C LEU A 8 -13.07 13.17 -13.95
N ALA A 9 -12.90 11.86 -14.20
CA ALA A 9 -11.96 11.35 -15.20
C ALA A 9 -12.25 11.94 -16.59
N ARG A 10 -13.52 11.98 -17.00
CA ARG A 10 -13.92 12.61 -18.27
C ARG A 10 -13.59 14.09 -18.31
N LYS A 11 -13.92 14.84 -17.24
CA LYS A 11 -13.58 16.28 -17.14
C LYS A 11 -12.07 16.55 -17.25
N LEU A 12 -11.24 15.60 -16.80
CA LEU A 12 -9.78 15.69 -16.84
C LEU A 12 -9.18 15.12 -18.15
N GLY A 13 -10.01 14.69 -19.12
CA GLY A 13 -9.54 14.11 -20.38
C GLY A 13 -8.84 12.76 -20.20
N LEU A 14 -9.19 12.00 -19.17
CA LEU A 14 -8.60 10.69 -18.88
C LEU A 14 -9.41 9.52 -19.44
N ASP A 15 -10.39 9.78 -20.30
CA ASP A 15 -11.18 8.74 -20.96
C ASP A 15 -10.26 7.78 -21.73
N GLY A 16 -10.50 6.48 -21.55
CA GLY A 16 -9.66 5.43 -22.14
C GLY A 16 -8.31 5.20 -21.45
N ARG A 17 -7.90 6.06 -20.50
CA ARG A 17 -6.66 5.90 -19.71
C ARG A 17 -6.90 5.32 -18.32
N VAL A 18 -8.15 5.31 -17.86
CA VAL A 18 -8.56 4.75 -16.57
C VAL A 18 -9.44 3.53 -16.80
N SER A 19 -9.06 2.40 -16.23
CA SER A 19 -9.80 1.15 -16.27
C SER A 19 -10.45 0.87 -14.92
N TRP A 20 -11.78 0.83 -14.88
CA TRP A 20 -12.58 0.61 -13.68
C TRP A 20 -12.89 -0.88 -13.52
N LYS A 21 -12.18 -1.57 -12.64
CA LYS A 21 -12.28 -3.03 -12.50
C LYS A 21 -13.43 -3.49 -11.60
N GLY A 22 -13.96 -2.60 -10.74
CA GLY A 22 -14.98 -2.99 -9.76
C GLY A 22 -14.45 -3.95 -8.70
N ALA A 23 -15.34 -4.78 -8.17
CA ALA A 23 -14.96 -5.84 -7.24
C ALA A 23 -14.36 -7.02 -8.01
N LEU A 24 -13.19 -7.48 -7.58
CA LEU A 24 -12.47 -8.60 -8.16
C LEU A 24 -12.22 -9.67 -7.10
N ALA A 25 -12.11 -10.93 -7.50
CA ALA A 25 -11.60 -11.97 -6.64
C ALA A 25 -10.10 -11.75 -6.34
N GLN A 26 -9.62 -12.20 -5.16
CA GLN A 26 -8.23 -11.97 -4.74
C GLN A 26 -7.19 -12.44 -5.77
N LYS A 27 -7.45 -13.56 -6.44
CA LYS A 27 -6.57 -14.06 -7.51
C LYS A 27 -6.40 -13.05 -8.65
N GLU A 28 -7.49 -12.42 -9.07
CA GLU A 28 -7.47 -11.42 -10.13
C GLU A 28 -6.76 -10.13 -9.68
N VAL A 29 -6.94 -9.73 -8.41
CA VAL A 29 -6.20 -8.60 -7.83
C VAL A 29 -4.70 -8.87 -7.85
N LEU A 30 -4.26 -10.05 -7.45
CA LEU A 30 -2.83 -10.45 -7.49
C LEU A 30 -2.28 -10.47 -8.94
N GLU A 31 -3.07 -10.88 -9.92
CA GLU A 31 -2.67 -10.81 -11.34
C GLU A 31 -2.50 -9.36 -11.79
N HIS A 32 -3.38 -8.45 -11.35
CA HIS A 32 -3.22 -7.02 -11.62
C HIS A 32 -1.98 -6.43 -10.95
N TYR A 33 -1.67 -6.81 -9.71
CA TYR A 33 -0.42 -6.38 -9.07
C TYR A 33 0.81 -6.83 -9.86
N ARG A 34 0.85 -8.10 -10.30
CA ARG A 34 1.98 -8.63 -11.09
C ARG A 34 2.16 -7.97 -12.46
N GLY A 35 1.08 -7.43 -13.02
CA GLY A 35 1.10 -6.71 -14.30
C GLY A 35 1.26 -5.20 -14.17
N ALA A 36 1.38 -4.67 -12.95
CA ALA A 36 1.52 -3.25 -12.69
C ALA A 36 2.99 -2.87 -12.42
N ASP A 37 3.31 -1.61 -12.61
CA ASP A 37 4.62 -1.02 -12.29
C ASP A 37 4.63 -0.29 -10.96
N ILE A 38 3.50 0.32 -10.59
CA ILE A 38 3.37 1.20 -9.42
C ILE A 38 2.05 0.91 -8.73
N PHE A 39 2.06 0.88 -7.41
CA PHE A 39 0.87 0.89 -6.57
C PHE A 39 0.73 2.24 -5.87
N ALA A 40 -0.45 2.84 -5.95
CA ALA A 40 -0.75 4.12 -5.31
C ALA A 40 -2.00 4.02 -4.44
N LEU A 41 -1.87 4.42 -3.17
CA LEU A 41 -2.99 4.43 -2.22
C LEU A 41 -2.94 5.69 -1.34
N ALA A 42 -3.83 6.64 -1.59
CA ALA A 42 -3.93 7.88 -0.83
C ALA A 42 -4.95 7.72 0.33
N CYS A 43 -4.49 7.25 1.47
CA CYS A 43 -5.29 7.17 2.69
C CYS A 43 -5.49 8.55 3.32
N ARG A 44 -6.59 8.72 4.06
CA ARG A 44 -6.90 9.92 4.83
C ARG A 44 -7.63 9.56 6.13
N ILE A 45 -7.60 10.46 7.10
CA ILE A 45 -8.51 10.42 8.24
C ILE A 45 -9.81 11.10 7.82
N THR A 46 -10.93 10.43 8.04
CA THR A 46 -12.25 11.01 7.76
C THR A 46 -12.66 11.97 8.87
N ALA A 47 -13.69 12.80 8.63
CA ALA A 47 -14.15 13.79 9.60
C ALA A 47 -14.62 13.18 10.94
N ASN A 48 -15.06 11.93 10.95
CA ASN A 48 -15.44 11.19 12.16
C ASN A 48 -14.25 10.46 12.83
N GLY A 49 -13.01 10.66 12.35
CA GLY A 49 -11.80 10.04 12.89
C GLY A 49 -11.51 8.62 12.37
N ASP A 50 -12.34 8.08 11.48
CA ASP A 50 -12.13 6.77 10.88
C ASP A 50 -10.91 6.79 9.95
N ARG A 51 -10.07 5.77 10.08
CA ARG A 51 -8.81 5.61 9.35
C ARG A 51 -8.40 4.15 9.26
N ASP A 52 -7.76 3.78 8.19
CA ASP A 52 -7.05 2.51 8.12
C ASP A 52 -5.86 2.51 9.08
N GLY A 53 -5.56 1.35 9.65
CA GLY A 53 -4.29 1.10 10.32
C GLY A 53 -3.18 0.96 9.27
N LEU A 54 -2.71 -0.27 9.02
CA LEU A 54 -1.91 -0.61 7.84
C LEU A 54 -2.83 -1.30 6.83
N PRO A 55 -3.10 -0.69 5.65
CA PRO A 55 -3.97 -1.30 4.66
C PRO A 55 -3.41 -2.62 4.10
N ASN A 56 -4.18 -3.70 4.15
CA ASN A 56 -3.76 -5.00 3.64
C ASN A 56 -3.37 -4.95 2.16
N VAL A 57 -4.08 -4.18 1.35
CA VAL A 57 -3.78 -4.02 -0.08
C VAL A 57 -2.39 -3.42 -0.33
N LEU A 58 -1.87 -2.62 0.60
CA LEU A 58 -0.51 -2.07 0.52
C LEU A 58 0.53 -3.17 0.79
N VAL A 59 0.28 -4.03 1.79
CA VAL A 59 1.14 -5.20 2.08
C VAL A 59 1.11 -6.19 0.91
N GLU A 60 -0.06 -6.44 0.33
CA GLU A 60 -0.23 -7.30 -0.83
C GLU A 60 0.56 -6.77 -2.04
N ALA A 61 0.42 -5.50 -2.38
CA ALA A 61 1.15 -4.87 -3.48
C ALA A 61 2.67 -4.91 -3.26
N ALA A 62 3.14 -4.58 -2.06
CA ALA A 62 4.54 -4.66 -1.68
C ALA A 62 5.08 -6.09 -1.77
N SER A 63 4.28 -7.11 -1.40
CA SER A 63 4.65 -8.53 -1.53
C SER A 63 4.86 -8.98 -2.98
N GLN A 64 4.28 -8.26 -3.94
CA GLN A 64 4.45 -8.51 -5.38
C GLN A 64 5.54 -7.61 -5.99
N ARG A 65 6.40 -6.97 -5.18
CA ARG A 65 7.54 -6.13 -5.59
C ARG A 65 7.12 -4.84 -6.31
N LEU A 66 5.88 -4.35 -6.09
CA LEU A 66 5.48 -3.07 -6.64
C LEU A 66 6.15 -1.90 -5.92
N ALA A 67 6.56 -0.91 -6.68
CA ALA A 67 6.92 0.39 -6.11
C ALA A 67 5.66 1.05 -5.56
N CYS A 68 5.60 1.20 -4.23
CA CYS A 68 4.45 1.74 -3.56
C CYS A 68 4.62 3.22 -3.24
N VAL A 69 3.56 4.00 -3.48
CA VAL A 69 3.41 5.37 -2.97
C VAL A 69 2.12 5.46 -2.16
N SER A 70 2.21 6.01 -0.95
CA SER A 70 1.05 6.19 -0.08
C SER A 70 1.19 7.46 0.76
N THR A 71 0.17 7.76 1.55
CA THR A 71 0.20 8.89 2.48
C THR A 71 0.85 8.52 3.80
N ASP A 72 1.56 9.49 4.39
CA ASP A 72 2.21 9.35 5.71
C ASP A 72 1.16 9.44 6.82
N ILE A 73 0.56 8.29 7.16
CA ILE A 73 -0.55 8.22 8.12
C ILE A 73 -0.63 6.84 8.77
N SER A 74 -1.05 6.80 10.01
CA SER A 74 -1.37 5.56 10.76
C SER A 74 -0.23 4.52 10.69
N GLY A 75 -0.53 3.28 10.31
CA GLY A 75 0.43 2.18 10.18
C GLY A 75 1.20 2.15 8.85
N VAL A 76 0.90 3.04 7.89
CA VAL A 76 1.61 3.04 6.58
C VAL A 76 3.13 3.17 6.75
N PRO A 77 3.68 4.03 7.64
CA PRO A 77 5.13 4.12 7.88
C PRO A 77 5.77 2.85 8.47
N GLU A 78 4.99 1.92 9.02
CA GLU A 78 5.51 0.63 9.46
C GLU A 78 6.00 -0.22 8.29
N LEU A 79 5.39 -0.08 7.13
CA LEU A 79 5.76 -0.76 5.90
C LEU A 79 6.63 0.10 4.98
N LEU A 80 6.23 1.35 4.75
CA LEU A 80 6.92 2.25 3.82
C LEU A 80 7.82 3.23 4.56
N SER A 81 9.14 2.98 4.53
CA SER A 81 10.15 3.99 4.89
C SER A 81 10.45 4.85 3.66
N PRO A 82 10.39 6.20 3.78
CA PRO A 82 10.64 7.10 2.66
C PRO A 82 11.98 6.84 1.98
N GLU A 83 11.98 6.75 0.66
CA GLU A 83 13.14 6.51 -0.20
C GLU A 83 13.83 5.15 0.00
N GLU A 84 13.37 4.31 0.94
CA GLU A 84 13.93 2.98 1.21
C GLU A 84 13.02 1.87 0.69
N THR A 85 11.77 1.84 1.14
CA THR A 85 10.79 0.80 0.78
C THR A 85 9.56 1.34 0.05
N GLY A 86 9.48 2.64 -0.17
CA GLY A 86 8.40 3.31 -0.89
C GLY A 86 8.50 4.81 -0.82
N LEU A 87 7.48 5.49 -1.33
CA LEU A 87 7.36 6.93 -1.22
C LEU A 87 6.16 7.28 -0.33
N LEU A 88 6.39 8.19 0.62
CA LEU A 88 5.34 8.75 1.47
C LEU A 88 5.09 10.22 1.11
N VAL A 89 3.83 10.59 1.06
CA VAL A 89 3.39 11.97 0.79
C VAL A 89 2.42 12.43 1.88
N PRO A 90 2.31 13.75 2.13
CA PRO A 90 1.31 14.27 3.05
C PRO A 90 -0.11 13.91 2.62
N THR A 91 -1.00 13.68 3.61
CA THR A 91 -2.42 13.48 3.36
C THR A 91 -3.03 14.71 2.67
N GLU A 92 -4.07 14.48 1.87
CA GLU A 92 -4.83 15.53 1.17
C GLU A 92 -3.97 16.47 0.28
N ASN A 93 -2.78 15.98 -0.16
CA ASN A 93 -1.89 16.71 -1.04
C ASN A 93 -1.75 16.01 -2.41
N PRO A 94 -2.67 16.26 -3.35
CA PRO A 94 -2.63 15.63 -4.67
C PRO A 94 -1.41 16.05 -5.50
N ILE A 95 -0.84 17.22 -5.23
CA ILE A 95 0.37 17.70 -5.93
C ILE A 95 1.56 16.84 -5.52
N ALA A 96 1.76 16.61 -4.23
CA ALA A 96 2.85 15.76 -3.75
C ALA A 96 2.70 14.31 -4.26
N LEU A 97 1.46 13.78 -4.30
CA LEU A 97 1.20 12.46 -4.86
C LEU A 97 1.54 12.40 -6.37
N ALA A 98 1.14 13.41 -7.13
CA ALA A 98 1.46 13.49 -8.56
C ALA A 98 2.98 13.54 -8.81
N GLN A 99 3.72 14.32 -8.02
CA GLN A 99 5.18 14.40 -8.09
C GLN A 99 5.85 13.07 -7.75
N ALA A 100 5.38 12.37 -6.71
CA ALA A 100 5.90 11.06 -6.34
C ALA A 100 5.63 10.02 -7.45
N LEU A 101 4.42 10.02 -8.03
CA LEU A 101 4.09 9.17 -9.18
C LEU A 101 4.97 9.49 -10.39
N GLU A 102 5.18 10.76 -10.71
CA GLU A 102 6.03 11.20 -11.82
C GLU A 102 7.46 10.68 -11.65
N ARG A 103 8.02 10.76 -10.44
CA ARG A 103 9.36 10.20 -10.13
C ARG A 103 9.41 8.71 -10.42
N LEU A 104 8.44 7.95 -9.93
CA LEU A 104 8.37 6.51 -10.16
C LEU A 104 8.18 6.16 -11.64
N ILE A 105 7.40 6.94 -12.39
CA ILE A 105 7.19 6.75 -13.84
C ILE A 105 8.49 6.95 -14.60
N ARG A 106 9.25 8.01 -14.25
CA ARG A 106 10.47 8.40 -14.99
C ARG A 106 11.70 7.58 -14.62
N ASP A 107 11.71 6.93 -13.45
CA ASP A 107 12.87 6.18 -12.95
C ASP A 107 12.56 4.70 -12.69
N PRO A 108 12.76 3.82 -13.71
CA PRO A 108 12.58 2.38 -13.55
C PRO A 108 13.52 1.76 -12.53
N MET A 109 14.74 2.29 -12.35
CA MET A 109 15.70 1.78 -11.37
C MET A 109 15.24 2.07 -9.94
N LEU A 110 14.67 3.26 -9.72
CA LEU A 110 14.04 3.61 -8.44
C LEU A 110 12.87 2.66 -8.15
N ARG A 111 11.99 2.40 -9.14
CA ARG A 111 10.88 1.45 -8.98
C ARG A 111 11.37 0.08 -8.55
N ALA A 112 12.34 -0.48 -9.26
CA ALA A 112 12.90 -1.79 -8.95
C ALA A 112 13.49 -1.83 -7.55
N ARG A 113 14.31 -0.84 -7.19
CA ARG A 113 14.95 -0.74 -5.88
C ARG A 113 13.95 -0.67 -4.74
N LEU A 114 12.94 0.19 -4.85
CA LEU A 114 11.90 0.35 -3.82
C LEU A 114 11.03 -0.89 -3.71
N GLY A 115 10.61 -1.47 -4.83
CA GLY A 115 9.79 -2.69 -4.86
C GLY A 115 10.52 -3.89 -4.24
N ASP A 116 11.79 -4.10 -4.57
CA ASP A 116 12.62 -5.17 -3.98
C ASP A 116 12.81 -4.99 -2.48
N ALA A 117 13.00 -3.76 -2.03
CA ALA A 117 13.16 -3.46 -0.62
C ALA A 117 11.85 -3.64 0.15
N ALA A 118 10.71 -3.22 -0.43
CA ALA A 118 9.39 -3.41 0.16
C ALA A 118 9.04 -4.90 0.30
N GLU A 119 9.29 -5.71 -0.74
CA GLU A 119 9.08 -7.17 -0.67
C GLU A 119 9.90 -7.80 0.46
N ARG A 120 11.20 -7.48 0.57
CA ARG A 120 12.05 -7.99 1.67
C ARG A 120 11.49 -7.62 3.03
N ARG A 121 11.02 -6.37 3.20
CA ARG A 121 10.42 -5.90 4.45
C ARG A 121 9.14 -6.66 4.78
N VAL A 122 8.27 -6.92 3.78
CA VAL A 122 7.08 -7.74 3.99
C VAL A 122 7.45 -9.14 4.48
N ARG A 123 8.40 -9.79 3.82
CA ARG A 123 8.83 -11.14 4.19
C ARG A 123 9.45 -11.23 5.59
N SER A 124 10.19 -10.20 6.01
CA SER A 124 10.85 -10.22 7.32
C SER A 124 9.95 -9.76 8.48
N ASN A 125 9.03 -8.82 8.24
CA ASN A 125 8.30 -8.17 9.33
C ASN A 125 6.79 -8.47 9.35
N PHE A 126 6.23 -8.96 8.25
CA PHE A 126 4.79 -9.20 8.09
C PHE A 126 4.48 -10.68 7.80
N ASP A 127 5.40 -11.59 8.11
CA ASP A 127 5.14 -13.03 8.04
C ASP A 127 4.18 -13.45 9.16
N HIS A 128 3.01 -13.94 8.77
CA HIS A 128 1.99 -14.38 9.71
C HIS A 128 2.46 -15.55 10.59
N THR A 129 3.32 -16.43 10.09
CA THR A 129 3.83 -17.59 10.84
C THR A 129 4.69 -17.14 12.00
N ALA A 130 5.58 -16.17 11.75
CA ALA A 130 6.43 -15.58 12.79
C ALA A 130 5.59 -14.84 13.84
N SER A 131 4.62 -14.03 13.40
CA SER A 131 3.71 -13.27 14.28
C SER A 131 2.85 -14.20 15.16
N ILE A 132 2.28 -15.26 14.59
CA ILE A 132 1.51 -16.27 15.34
C ILE A 132 2.42 -16.99 16.35
N GLY A 133 3.66 -17.30 15.96
CA GLY A 133 4.65 -17.91 16.85
C GLY A 133 4.94 -17.05 18.07
N GLN A 134 5.15 -15.75 17.89
CA GLN A 134 5.37 -14.78 18.97
C GLN A 134 4.15 -14.67 19.88
N LEU A 135 2.94 -14.53 19.32
CA LEU A 135 1.70 -14.48 20.10
C LEU A 135 1.52 -15.74 20.94
N LYS A 136 1.74 -16.91 20.35
CA LYS A 136 1.67 -18.19 21.09
C LYS A 136 2.64 -18.22 22.28
N GLN A 137 3.87 -17.74 22.11
CA GLN A 137 4.84 -17.66 23.20
C GLN A 137 4.39 -16.72 24.33
N LEU A 138 3.87 -15.53 23.96
CA LEU A 138 3.35 -14.58 24.94
C LEU A 138 2.18 -15.16 25.74
N PHE A 139 1.21 -15.77 25.10
CA PHE A 139 0.10 -16.43 25.80
C PHE A 139 0.57 -17.57 26.71
N GLN A 140 1.56 -18.34 26.30
CA GLN A 140 2.11 -19.42 27.14
C GLN A 140 2.86 -18.88 28.37
N GLN A 141 3.56 -17.74 28.25
CA GLN A 141 4.24 -17.10 29.36
C GLN A 141 3.23 -16.55 30.38
N GLU A 142 2.21 -15.82 29.92
CA GLU A 142 1.16 -15.29 30.79
C GLU A 142 0.36 -16.40 31.48
N TRP A 143 0.04 -17.47 30.78
CA TRP A 143 -0.64 -18.62 31.37
C TRP A 143 0.14 -19.24 32.52
N ARG A 144 1.46 -19.47 32.34
CA ARG A 144 2.33 -20.04 33.37
C ARG A 144 2.56 -19.08 34.56
N ALA A 145 2.45 -17.78 34.36
CA ALA A 145 2.60 -16.80 35.43
C ALA A 145 1.32 -16.68 36.28
N ALA A 146 0.18 -17.21 35.82
CA ALA A 146 -1.10 -17.20 36.51
C ALA A 146 -1.39 -18.50 37.29
N GLU A 147 -0.54 -19.53 37.16
CA GLU A 147 -0.55 -20.77 37.97
C GLU A 147 0.34 -20.61 39.20
#